data_65fbadd2ed680215e640ec19ba4521d6
#
_entry.id   65fbadd2ed680215e640ec19ba4521d6
#
_cell.length_a   1.000
_cell.length_b   1.000
_cell.length_c   1.000
_cell.angle_alpha   90.00
_cell.angle_beta   90.00
_cell.angle_gamma   90.00
#
_symmetry.space_group_name_H-M   'P 1'
#
loop_
_entity.id
_entity.type
_entity.pdbx_description
1 polymer ?
#
loop_
_entity_poly.entity_id
_entity_poly.type
_entity_poly.pdbx_seq_one_letter_code
_entity_poly.pdbx_strand_id
1 'polypeptide(L)'
;MSISVAVITCGPSDLLALLQKSPALTVEVLHPNALTPHCLDGFQCACVLGGTREEPLVFPAECRSVVEDFSHSGRRVLYEYTLSFCQNYCASPDSTRFLRLVCTDAEFAGLEDGLLLDDQCNMRCTPYYRNNLARPILMYKKGRSEHA
;
A
#
# COMPACT_ATOMS: atom_id res chain seq x y z
N MET A 1 18.30 14.76 -9.05
CA MET A 1 17.05 15.27 -8.49
C MET A 1 16.50 14.20 -7.55
N SER A 2 16.18 14.56 -6.31
CA SER A 2 15.49 13.64 -5.37
C SER A 2 13.98 13.79 -5.53
N ILE A 3 13.26 12.69 -5.28
CA ILE A 3 11.80 12.68 -5.27
C ILE A 3 11.34 13.08 -3.86
N SER A 4 10.47 14.10 -3.77
CA SER A 4 9.89 14.52 -2.49
C SER A 4 8.69 13.63 -2.15
N VAL A 5 8.74 13.05 -0.96
CA VAL A 5 7.75 12.08 -0.46
C VAL A 5 7.21 12.54 0.88
N ALA A 6 5.90 12.70 0.97
CA ALA A 6 5.21 12.87 2.25
C ALA A 6 4.90 11.49 2.84
N VAL A 7 5.37 11.21 4.04
CA VAL A 7 4.99 9.99 4.77
C VAL A 7 4.07 10.37 5.92
N ILE A 8 2.82 9.94 5.79
CA ILE A 8 1.75 10.23 6.75
C ILE A 8 1.61 9.02 7.66
N THR A 9 1.97 9.19 8.93
CA THR A 9 2.02 8.08 9.89
C THR A 9 1.86 8.54 11.32
N CYS A 10 1.43 7.64 12.19
CA CYS A 10 1.39 7.85 13.65
C CYS A 10 2.63 7.32 14.37
N GLY A 11 3.50 6.61 13.68
CA GLY A 11 4.67 6.00 14.34
C GLY A 11 5.67 5.40 13.36
N PRO A 12 6.70 4.75 13.88
CA PRO A 12 7.72 4.12 13.07
C PRO A 12 7.17 2.91 12.31
N SER A 13 7.71 2.67 11.12
CA SER A 13 7.49 1.45 10.34
C SER A 13 8.76 1.07 9.60
N ASP A 14 8.87 -0.21 9.23
CA ASP A 14 10.01 -0.70 8.45
C ASP A 14 10.09 0.00 7.10
N LEU A 15 8.96 0.23 6.47
CA LEU A 15 8.90 0.92 5.18
C LEU A 15 9.35 2.38 5.30
N LEU A 16 8.96 3.09 6.36
CA LEU A 16 9.46 4.45 6.63
C LEU A 16 10.99 4.43 6.76
N ALA A 17 11.53 3.48 7.52
CA ALA A 17 12.98 3.36 7.71
C ALA A 17 13.73 3.06 6.39
N LEU A 18 13.12 2.28 5.49
CA LEU A 18 13.68 2.01 4.16
C LEU A 18 13.63 3.26 3.27
N LEU A 19 12.51 3.98 3.24
CA LEU A 19 12.36 5.20 2.45
C LEU A 19 13.37 6.26 2.88
N GLN A 20 13.59 6.44 4.20
CA GLN A 20 14.55 7.42 4.73
C GLN A 20 16.02 7.09 4.39
N LYS A 21 16.34 5.81 4.14
CA LYS A 21 17.69 5.38 3.74
C LYS A 21 17.97 5.60 2.26
N SER A 22 16.97 5.83 1.45
CA SER A 22 17.15 6.00 0.00
C SER A 22 17.73 7.38 -0.34
N PRO A 23 18.89 7.47 -0.97
CA PRO A 23 19.46 8.77 -1.37
C PRO A 23 18.68 9.43 -2.52
N ALA A 24 17.78 8.70 -3.16
CA ALA A 24 16.93 9.21 -4.23
C ALA A 24 15.67 9.92 -3.71
N LEU A 25 15.39 9.82 -2.41
CA LEU A 25 14.19 10.36 -1.80
C LEU A 25 14.51 11.48 -0.81
N THR A 26 13.64 12.47 -0.78
CA THR A 26 13.56 13.44 0.31
C THR A 26 12.25 13.18 1.05
N VAL A 27 12.35 12.62 2.24
CA VAL A 27 11.20 12.14 3.02
C VAL A 27 10.86 13.13 4.12
N GLU A 28 9.61 13.58 4.15
CA GLU A 28 9.05 14.36 5.25
C GLU A 28 7.94 13.55 5.93
N VAL A 29 7.97 13.51 7.25
CA VAL A 29 6.99 12.75 8.05
C VAL A 29 5.93 13.70 8.58
N LEU A 30 4.68 13.39 8.29
CA LEU A 30 3.52 14.16 8.72
C LEU A 30 2.62 13.30 9.61
N HIS A 31 2.07 13.92 10.65
CA HIS A 31 1.07 13.25 11.47
C HIS A 31 -0.32 13.36 10.82
N PRO A 32 -1.14 12.29 10.79
CA PRO A 32 -2.47 12.32 10.18
C PRO A 32 -3.35 13.48 10.62
N ASN A 33 -3.35 13.80 11.91
CA ASN A 33 -4.16 14.87 12.48
C ASN A 33 -3.60 16.29 12.22
N ALA A 34 -2.42 16.39 11.63
CA ALA A 34 -1.80 17.67 11.29
C ALA A 34 -1.98 18.07 9.83
N LEU A 35 -2.69 17.26 9.05
CA LEU A 35 -2.95 17.55 7.64
C LEU A 35 -3.90 18.74 7.51
N THR A 36 -3.48 19.72 6.76
CA THR A 36 -4.27 20.90 6.40
C THR A 36 -4.39 21.00 4.88
N PRO A 37 -5.38 21.70 4.35
CA PRO A 37 -5.47 21.92 2.91
C PRO A 37 -4.15 22.42 2.33
N HIS A 38 -3.75 21.87 1.19
CA HIS A 38 -2.52 22.21 0.47
C HIS A 38 -1.19 21.82 1.11
N CYS A 39 -1.18 21.20 2.30
CA CYS A 39 0.09 20.78 2.94
C CYS A 39 0.87 19.73 2.11
N LEU A 40 0.21 19.05 1.20
CA LEU A 40 0.83 18.05 0.31
C LEU A 40 1.26 18.60 -1.05
N ASP A 41 0.99 19.86 -1.37
CA ASP A 41 1.21 20.41 -2.73
C ASP A 41 2.68 20.36 -3.18
N GLY A 42 3.62 20.46 -2.25
CA GLY A 42 5.07 20.40 -2.54
C GLY A 42 5.62 19.00 -2.79
N PHE A 43 4.84 17.96 -2.59
CA PHE A 43 5.31 16.56 -2.72
C PHE A 43 4.95 15.97 -4.08
N GLN A 44 5.80 15.07 -4.56
CA GLN A 44 5.59 14.34 -5.81
C GLN A 44 4.75 13.07 -5.60
N CYS A 45 4.85 12.47 -4.43
CA CYS A 45 4.04 11.33 -4.01
C CYS A 45 3.87 11.31 -2.48
N ALA A 46 2.94 10.51 -2.01
CA ALA A 46 2.70 10.31 -0.58
C ALA A 46 2.61 8.83 -0.22
N CYS A 47 2.94 8.51 1.02
CA CYS A 47 2.76 7.20 1.61
C CYS A 47 1.93 7.35 2.88
N VAL A 48 0.83 6.64 2.98
CA VAL A 48 0.04 6.51 4.20
C VAL A 48 0.42 5.20 4.84
N LEU A 49 1.27 5.29 5.86
CA LEU A 49 1.82 4.12 6.54
C LEU A 49 1.26 4.07 7.94
N GLY A 50 0.60 3.00 8.24
CA GLY A 50 0.03 3.29 9.41
C GLY A 50 -0.11 2.38 10.49
N GLY A 51 -0.45 1.37 10.17
CA GLY A 51 -0.91 0.56 11.22
C GLY A 51 -0.34 -0.83 11.17
N THR A 52 -0.87 -1.60 12.05
CA THR A 52 -0.85 -3.05 11.93
C THR A 52 -2.21 -3.50 11.41
N ARG A 53 -2.32 -4.76 11.11
CA ARG A 53 -3.58 -5.38 10.77
C ARG A 53 -4.60 -5.26 11.91
N GLU A 54 -4.11 -5.37 13.14
CA GLU A 54 -4.90 -5.33 14.37
C GLU A 54 -5.34 -3.89 14.69
N GLU A 55 -4.50 -2.93 14.37
CA GLU A 55 -4.70 -1.51 14.61
C GLU A 55 -4.46 -0.71 13.32
N PRO A 56 -5.37 -0.77 12.35
CA PRO A 56 -5.24 -0.03 11.12
C PRO A 56 -5.37 1.48 11.38
N LEU A 57 -4.63 2.25 10.62
CA LEU A 57 -4.68 3.70 10.72
C LEU A 57 -6.06 4.24 10.30
N VAL A 58 -6.65 5.07 11.15
CA VAL A 58 -7.92 5.73 10.90
C VAL A 58 -7.70 7.24 10.84
N PHE A 59 -8.22 7.89 9.82
CA PHE A 59 -8.11 9.32 9.61
C PHE A 59 -9.39 10.05 9.99
N PRO A 60 -9.30 11.24 10.61
CA PRO A 60 -10.40 12.19 10.63
C PRO A 60 -10.86 12.52 9.21
N ALA A 61 -12.15 12.77 9.03
CA ALA A 61 -12.73 12.97 7.70
C ALA A 61 -12.09 14.15 6.94
N GLU A 62 -11.81 15.24 7.65
CA GLU A 62 -11.16 16.44 7.11
C GLU A 62 -9.70 16.17 6.69
N CYS A 63 -8.99 15.34 7.42
CA CYS A 63 -7.61 14.97 7.08
C CYS A 63 -7.57 13.96 5.94
N ARG A 64 -8.58 13.09 5.84
CA ARG A 64 -8.73 12.15 4.74
C ARG A 64 -8.91 12.88 3.41
N SER A 65 -9.75 13.92 3.36
CA SER A 65 -9.99 14.66 2.12
C SER A 65 -8.72 15.26 1.54
N VAL A 66 -7.78 15.70 2.36
CA VAL A 66 -6.48 16.23 1.89
C VAL A 66 -5.70 15.19 1.08
N VAL A 67 -5.68 13.94 1.53
CA VAL A 67 -4.99 12.84 0.83
C VAL A 67 -5.76 12.43 -0.42
N GLU A 68 -7.09 12.42 -0.35
CA GLU A 68 -7.95 12.11 -1.51
C GLU A 68 -7.79 13.16 -2.61
N ASP A 69 -7.80 14.45 -2.28
CA ASP A 69 -7.58 15.54 -3.22
C ASP A 69 -6.18 15.47 -3.87
N PHE A 70 -5.16 15.15 -3.08
CA PHE A 70 -3.82 14.91 -3.58
C PHE A 70 -3.80 13.76 -4.60
N SER A 71 -4.46 12.66 -4.31
CA SER A 71 -4.58 11.52 -5.23
C SER A 71 -5.38 11.89 -6.50
N HIS A 72 -6.50 12.60 -6.35
CA HIS A 72 -7.33 13.04 -7.47
C HIS A 72 -6.60 14.06 -8.39
N SER A 73 -5.59 14.75 -7.88
CA SER A 73 -4.73 15.60 -8.71
C SER A 73 -3.77 14.82 -9.63
N GLY A 74 -3.88 13.48 -9.66
CA GLY A 74 -3.06 12.59 -10.47
C GLY A 74 -1.73 12.18 -9.82
N ARG A 75 -1.51 12.54 -8.56
CA ARG A 75 -0.32 12.15 -7.80
C ARG A 75 -0.49 10.76 -7.20
N ARG A 76 0.63 10.08 -6.99
CA ARG A 76 0.62 8.70 -6.49
C ARG A 76 0.59 8.66 -4.99
N VAL A 77 -0.25 7.79 -4.44
CA VAL A 77 -0.33 7.49 -3.01
C VAL A 77 -0.20 5.99 -2.78
N LEU A 78 0.72 5.62 -1.89
CA LEU A 78 0.83 4.26 -1.37
C LEU A 78 0.06 4.17 -0.05
N TYR A 79 -0.74 3.14 0.12
CA TYR A 79 -1.49 2.87 1.35
C TYR A 79 -1.07 1.55 1.96
N GLU A 80 -0.77 1.56 3.26
CA GLU A 80 -0.46 0.39 4.05
C GLU A 80 -1.30 0.36 5.32
N TYR A 81 -2.04 -0.71 5.54
CA TYR A 81 -2.87 -0.94 6.73
C TYR A 81 -3.73 0.26 7.15
N THR A 82 -4.42 0.85 6.22
CA THR A 82 -5.40 1.91 6.47
C THR A 82 -6.78 1.51 5.98
N LEU A 83 -7.80 1.77 6.76
CA LEU A 83 -9.20 1.52 6.40
C LEU A 83 -9.89 2.76 5.85
N SER A 84 -9.34 3.95 6.10
CA SER A 84 -10.00 5.22 5.81
C SER A 84 -10.14 5.52 4.31
N PHE A 85 -9.28 4.93 3.48
CA PHE A 85 -9.21 5.20 2.03
C PHE A 85 -9.70 4.03 1.18
N CYS A 86 -10.12 2.94 1.80
CA CYS A 86 -10.66 1.80 1.07
C CYS A 86 -12.10 2.07 0.64
N GLN A 87 -12.27 2.54 -0.58
CA GLN A 87 -13.59 2.51 -1.25
C GLN A 87 -13.97 1.09 -1.70
N ASN A 88 -13.09 0.15 -1.54
CA ASN A 88 -13.22 -1.22 -1.98
C ASN A 88 -13.22 -2.16 -0.79
N TYR A 89 -14.14 -3.08 -0.80
CA TYR A 89 -14.26 -4.08 0.23
C TYR A 89 -13.03 -5.00 0.22
N CYS A 90 -12.30 -5.00 1.31
CA CYS A 90 -11.33 -6.05 1.58
C CYS A 90 -12.07 -7.23 2.21
N ALA A 91 -11.81 -8.44 1.72
CA ALA A 91 -12.26 -9.65 2.38
C ALA A 91 -11.64 -9.76 3.77
N SER A 92 -12.20 -10.62 4.60
CA SER A 92 -11.53 -11.00 5.84
C SER A 92 -10.10 -11.45 5.55
N PRO A 93 -9.14 -11.05 6.39
CA PRO A 93 -7.76 -11.48 6.21
C PRO A 93 -7.65 -12.99 6.12
N ASP A 94 -6.94 -13.45 5.12
CA ASP A 94 -6.69 -14.85 4.85
C ASP A 94 -5.19 -15.16 5.00
N SER A 95 -4.85 -16.40 4.95
CA SER A 95 -3.50 -16.90 5.15
C SER A 95 -3.05 -17.70 3.93
N THR A 96 -1.79 -17.56 3.59
CA THR A 96 -1.15 -18.36 2.53
C THR A 96 -0.88 -19.81 2.94
N ARG A 97 -1.32 -20.27 4.11
CA ARG A 97 -1.04 -21.62 4.62
C ARG A 97 -1.34 -22.73 3.62
N PHE A 98 -2.36 -22.55 2.77
CA PHE A 98 -2.74 -23.49 1.72
C PHE A 98 -2.77 -22.84 0.34
N LEU A 99 -2.19 -21.67 0.23
CA LEU A 99 -2.21 -20.84 -0.96
C LEU A 99 -0.78 -20.40 -1.29
N ARG A 100 -0.58 -20.03 -2.54
CA ARG A 100 0.63 -19.38 -3.01
C ARG A 100 0.34 -17.94 -3.33
N LEU A 101 1.27 -17.06 -3.06
CA LEU A 101 1.23 -15.68 -3.49
C LEU A 101 2.12 -15.50 -4.72
N VAL A 102 1.50 -15.21 -5.85
CA VAL A 102 2.17 -15.15 -7.15
C VAL A 102 1.96 -13.80 -7.79
N CYS A 103 3.01 -13.23 -8.35
CA CYS A 103 2.91 -12.03 -9.18
C CYS A 103 2.15 -12.35 -10.48
N THR A 104 1.26 -11.46 -10.90
CA THR A 104 0.47 -11.58 -12.13
C THR A 104 0.53 -10.31 -12.98
N ASP A 105 1.52 -9.46 -12.73
CA ASP A 105 1.70 -8.20 -13.43
C ASP A 105 3.14 -8.04 -13.93
N ALA A 106 3.34 -8.39 -15.19
CA ALA A 106 4.64 -8.27 -15.85
C ALA A 106 5.11 -6.82 -16.06
N GLU A 107 4.22 -5.85 -15.92
CA GLU A 107 4.56 -4.43 -16.09
C GLU A 107 4.99 -3.76 -14.77
N PHE A 108 4.86 -4.45 -13.65
CA PHE A 108 5.29 -3.90 -12.38
C PHE A 108 6.81 -4.02 -12.24
N ALA A 109 7.49 -2.90 -12.12
CA ALA A 109 8.95 -2.83 -12.09
C ALA A 109 9.54 -3.68 -10.95
N GLY A 110 10.44 -4.57 -11.31
CA GLY A 110 11.13 -5.45 -10.36
C GLY A 110 10.39 -6.76 -10.03
N LEU A 111 9.22 -6.97 -10.62
CA LEU A 111 8.49 -8.24 -10.53
C LEU A 111 8.30 -8.84 -11.92
N GLU A 112 8.29 -10.15 -11.99
CA GLU A 112 8.03 -10.92 -13.20
C GLU A 112 6.71 -11.67 -13.07
N ASP A 113 5.98 -11.84 -14.16
CA ASP A 113 4.78 -12.65 -14.18
C ASP A 113 5.11 -14.10 -13.78
N GLY A 114 4.33 -14.64 -12.86
CA GLY A 114 4.58 -15.97 -12.31
C GLY A 114 5.60 -16.02 -11.17
N LEU A 115 6.25 -14.90 -10.80
CA LEU A 115 7.17 -14.88 -9.67
C LEU A 115 6.44 -15.31 -8.39
N LEU A 116 6.97 -16.34 -7.74
CA LEU A 116 6.46 -16.85 -6.48
C LEU A 116 7.04 -16.03 -5.32
N LEU A 117 6.16 -15.31 -4.62
CA LEU A 117 6.55 -14.48 -3.46
C LEU A 117 6.33 -15.18 -2.13
N ASP A 118 5.37 -16.09 -2.07
CA ASP A 118 5.15 -16.93 -0.91
C ASP A 118 4.59 -18.29 -1.33
N ASP A 119 5.15 -19.36 -0.75
CA ASP A 119 4.71 -20.74 -0.98
C ASP A 119 4.26 -21.38 0.34
N GLN A 120 3.03 -21.11 0.73
CA GLN A 120 2.38 -21.73 1.89
C GLN A 120 3.07 -21.44 3.24
N CYS A 121 3.83 -20.35 3.35
CA CYS A 121 4.55 -19.98 4.56
C CYS A 121 3.67 -19.32 5.63
N ASN A 122 2.36 -19.37 5.46
CA ASN A 122 1.38 -18.82 6.39
C ASN A 122 1.46 -17.28 6.53
N MET A 123 1.89 -16.61 5.47
CA MET A 123 1.83 -15.16 5.40
C MET A 123 0.36 -14.70 5.46
N ARG A 124 0.08 -13.71 6.28
CA ARG A 124 -1.26 -13.13 6.37
C ARG A 124 -1.38 -11.93 5.44
N CYS A 125 -2.33 -12.02 4.55
CA CYS A 125 -2.65 -10.94 3.62
C CYS A 125 -4.13 -10.60 3.72
N THR A 126 -4.47 -9.39 3.34
CA THR A 126 -5.88 -9.00 3.20
C THR A 126 -6.24 -9.04 1.73
N PRO A 127 -7.03 -10.02 1.28
CA PRO A 127 -7.44 -10.11 -0.10
C PRO A 127 -8.29 -8.91 -0.50
N TYR A 128 -8.14 -8.52 -1.74
CA TYR A 128 -8.83 -7.41 -2.34
C TYR A 128 -9.87 -7.93 -3.32
N TYR A 129 -11.10 -7.46 -3.24
CA TYR A 129 -12.09 -7.87 -4.22
C TYR A 129 -11.83 -7.22 -5.58
N ARG A 130 -11.85 -8.06 -6.60
CA ARG A 130 -11.67 -7.63 -7.97
C ARG A 130 -12.77 -6.65 -8.37
N ASN A 131 -12.38 -5.46 -8.76
CA ASN A 131 -13.26 -4.50 -9.38
C ASN A 131 -12.58 -3.85 -10.59
N ASN A 132 -13.34 -3.08 -11.36
CA ASN A 132 -12.85 -2.44 -12.57
C ASN A 132 -11.86 -1.28 -12.33
N LEU A 133 -11.67 -0.87 -11.08
CA LEU A 133 -10.83 0.25 -10.69
C LEU A 133 -9.46 -0.18 -10.16
N ALA A 134 -9.28 -1.48 -9.91
CA ALA A 134 -8.05 -2.01 -9.33
C ALA A 134 -7.41 -3.05 -10.25
N ARG A 135 -6.11 -2.90 -10.49
CA ARG A 135 -5.28 -3.89 -11.17
C ARG A 135 -4.55 -4.71 -10.10
N PRO A 136 -4.84 -6.00 -9.94
CA PRO A 136 -4.12 -6.83 -8.99
C PRO A 136 -2.70 -7.09 -9.51
N ILE A 137 -1.71 -6.93 -8.63
CA ILE A 137 -0.31 -7.25 -8.90
C ILE A 137 0.01 -8.65 -8.38
N LEU A 138 -0.56 -9.00 -7.24
CA LEU A 138 -0.37 -10.29 -6.58
C LEU A 138 -1.70 -11.03 -6.49
N MET A 139 -1.67 -12.34 -6.71
CA MET A 139 -2.85 -13.18 -6.60
C MET A 139 -2.57 -14.44 -5.80
N TYR A 140 -3.57 -14.87 -5.05
CA TYR A 140 -3.57 -16.20 -4.45
C TYR A 140 -3.82 -17.26 -5.51
N LYS A 141 -2.99 -18.31 -5.50
CA LYS A 141 -3.24 -19.55 -6.26
C LYS A 141 -3.39 -20.72 -5.30
N LYS A 142 -4.49 -21.47 -5.44
CA LYS A 142 -4.72 -22.73 -4.73
C LYS A 142 -3.94 -23.87 -5.40
N GLY A 143 -3.31 -24.69 -4.55
CA GLY A 143 -2.71 -25.93 -4.98
C GLY A 143 -1.41 -25.77 -5.77
N ARG A 144 -0.76 -26.89 -6.03
CA ARG A 144 0.21 -26.97 -7.11
C ARG A 144 -0.54 -26.69 -8.40
N SER A 145 0.00 -25.81 -9.25
CA SER A 145 -0.43 -25.79 -10.63
C SER A 145 -0.33 -27.23 -11.13
N GLU A 146 -1.45 -27.85 -11.38
CA GLU A 146 -1.46 -29.06 -12.17
C GLU A 146 -0.97 -28.66 -13.55
N HIS A 147 0.30 -28.84 -13.76
CA HIS A 147 0.81 -29.00 -15.10
C HIS A 147 0.43 -30.40 -15.49
N ALA A 148 -0.65 -30.51 -16.18
CA ALA A 148 -0.88 -31.64 -17.03
C ALA A 148 0.18 -31.64 -18.13
#